data_3632994224a60965b40fdf8cd9797ec0
#
_entry.id   3632994224a60965b40fdf8cd9797ec0
#
_cell.length_a   1.000
_cell.length_b   1.000
_cell.length_c   1.000
_cell.angle_alpha   90.00
_cell.angle_beta   90.00
_cell.angle_gamma   90.00
#
_symmetry.space_group_name_H-M   'P 1'
#
loop_
_entity.id
_entity.type
_entity.pdbx_description
1 polymer ?
#
loop_
_entity_poly.entity_id
_entity_poly.type
_entity_poly.pdbx_seq_one_letter_code
_entity_poly.pdbx_strand_id
1 'polypeptide(L)'
;MVIKISIDMEHTQLNLSEEQLFAYKFPVGKFIQPDSISQADQQTWTAYLGEFPALLNKVVAGWTEEKWDTPYRPGGWSARQLVHHIADSHAQALFRVKLALTENEPTIKPYHQDGWGNLSDSLKAPAQWSLSIIEGVHGRWNFMLSQMSAEEWQKTFFHPDMKYLFTIERATALYFWHSRHHLAHLSKMNDK
;
A
#
# COMPACT_ATOMS: atom_id res chain seq x y z
N MET A 1 -12.01 -11.09 44.01
CA MET A 1 -13.17 -10.47 43.34
C MET A 1 -12.61 -9.65 42.19
N VAL A 2 -12.56 -10.24 40.99
CA VAL A 2 -11.95 -9.61 39.79
C VAL A 2 -13.09 -8.92 39.06
N ILE A 3 -13.04 -7.60 38.99
CA ILE A 3 -14.01 -6.80 38.24
C ILE A 3 -13.63 -6.95 36.77
N LYS A 4 -14.44 -7.73 36.03
CA LYS A 4 -14.47 -7.72 34.58
C LYS A 4 -15.08 -6.39 34.14
N ILE A 5 -14.25 -5.46 33.65
CA ILE A 5 -14.75 -4.31 32.89
C ILE A 5 -15.04 -4.84 31.49
N SER A 6 -16.33 -5.14 31.23
CA SER A 6 -16.85 -5.31 29.86
C SER A 6 -16.84 -3.93 29.23
N ILE A 7 -15.91 -3.70 28.31
CA ILE A 7 -16.03 -2.59 27.37
C ILE A 7 -16.97 -3.07 26.27
N ASP A 8 -18.27 -2.79 26.45
CA ASP A 8 -19.25 -2.81 25.37
C ASP A 8 -18.88 -1.70 24.40
N MET A 9 -18.03 -2.03 23.41
CA MET A 9 -17.96 -1.22 22.21
C MET A 9 -19.25 -1.45 21.44
N GLU A 10 -20.19 -0.53 21.59
CA GLU A 10 -21.34 -0.41 20.68
C GLU A 10 -20.80 -0.34 19.25
N HIS A 11 -20.83 -1.47 18.58
CA HIS A 11 -20.75 -1.53 17.14
C HIS A 11 -22.00 -0.86 16.62
N THR A 12 -21.90 0.43 16.33
CA THR A 12 -22.84 1.06 15.40
C THR A 12 -22.64 0.32 14.07
N GLN A 13 -23.40 -0.78 13.89
CA GLN A 13 -23.48 -1.49 12.62
C GLN A 13 -24.11 -0.51 11.63
N LEU A 14 -23.25 0.16 10.85
CA LEU A 14 -23.71 0.75 9.63
C LEU A 14 -24.31 -0.39 8.82
N ASN A 15 -25.64 -0.36 8.59
CA ASN A 15 -26.36 -1.31 7.75
C ASN A 15 -25.95 -1.09 6.29
N LEU A 16 -24.72 -1.47 5.95
CA LEU A 16 -24.19 -1.39 4.60
C LEU A 16 -24.54 -2.68 3.84
N SER A 17 -25.01 -2.56 2.62
CA SER A 17 -25.15 -3.70 1.73
C SER A 17 -23.77 -4.33 1.41
N GLU A 18 -23.77 -5.58 0.95
CA GLU A 18 -22.53 -6.25 0.50
C GLU A 18 -21.83 -5.46 -0.62
N GLU A 19 -22.59 -4.87 -1.52
CA GLU A 19 -22.08 -4.01 -2.59
C GLU A 19 -21.40 -2.76 -2.04
N GLN A 20 -22.00 -2.11 -1.07
CA GLN A 20 -21.41 -0.94 -0.40
C GLN A 20 -20.13 -1.33 0.34
N LEU A 21 -20.12 -2.46 1.05
CA LEU A 21 -18.93 -2.98 1.73
C LEU A 21 -17.83 -3.31 0.72
N PHE A 22 -18.19 -3.89 -0.44
CA PHE A 22 -17.24 -4.15 -1.51
C PHE A 22 -16.63 -2.85 -2.06
N ALA A 23 -17.46 -1.83 -2.34
CA ALA A 23 -17.02 -0.52 -2.84
C ALA A 23 -16.12 0.22 -1.83
N TYR A 24 -16.34 0.03 -0.53
CA TYR A 24 -15.44 0.54 0.51
C TYR A 24 -14.11 -0.22 0.54
N LYS A 25 -14.15 -1.56 0.43
CA LYS A 25 -12.94 -2.40 0.47
C LYS A 25 -12.09 -2.27 -0.80
N PHE A 26 -12.72 -2.09 -1.94
CA PHE A 26 -12.06 -2.08 -3.25
C PHE A 26 -12.49 -0.87 -4.09
N PRO A 27 -12.11 0.34 -3.70
CA PRO A 27 -12.58 1.57 -4.35
C PRO A 27 -12.16 1.71 -5.82
N VAL A 28 -11.15 0.96 -6.25
CA VAL A 28 -10.69 0.87 -7.66
C VAL A 28 -10.81 -0.55 -8.23
N GLY A 29 -11.65 -1.40 -7.63
CA GLY A 29 -11.74 -2.82 -7.97
C GLY A 29 -10.62 -3.66 -7.33
N LYS A 30 -10.74 -5.00 -7.43
CA LYS A 30 -9.67 -5.92 -7.01
C LYS A 30 -8.52 -5.88 -8.01
N PHE A 31 -7.32 -6.21 -7.52
CA PHE A 31 -6.19 -6.45 -8.42
C PHE A 31 -6.48 -7.64 -9.34
N ILE A 32 -6.28 -7.43 -10.62
CA ILE A 32 -6.30 -8.47 -11.65
C ILE A 32 -4.92 -8.48 -12.28
N GLN A 33 -4.25 -9.63 -12.19
CA GLN A 33 -2.93 -9.81 -12.78
C GLN A 33 -3.06 -9.71 -14.31
N PRO A 34 -2.30 -8.84 -14.99
CA PRO A 34 -2.32 -8.75 -16.45
C PRO A 34 -1.86 -10.07 -17.08
N ASP A 35 -2.54 -10.51 -18.15
CA ASP A 35 -2.12 -11.69 -18.94
C ASP A 35 -0.81 -11.40 -19.70
N SER A 36 -0.69 -10.19 -20.24
CA SER A 36 0.53 -9.69 -20.91
C SER A 36 0.84 -8.28 -20.44
N ILE A 37 2.11 -7.92 -20.48
CA ILE A 37 2.61 -6.61 -20.04
C ILE A 37 3.45 -6.04 -21.18
N SER A 38 3.07 -4.88 -21.66
CA SER A 38 3.81 -4.15 -22.69
C SER A 38 4.80 -3.16 -22.08
N GLN A 39 5.75 -2.69 -22.88
CA GLN A 39 6.65 -1.61 -22.48
C GLN A 39 5.88 -0.31 -22.13
N ALA A 40 4.77 -0.05 -22.81
CA ALA A 40 3.92 1.10 -22.51
C ALA A 40 3.26 0.98 -21.12
N ASP A 41 2.89 -0.23 -20.70
CA ASP A 41 2.38 -0.50 -19.34
C ASP A 41 3.47 -0.23 -18.30
N GLN A 42 4.67 -0.76 -18.51
CA GLN A 42 5.83 -0.54 -17.62
C GLN A 42 6.13 0.95 -17.47
N GLN A 43 6.12 1.71 -18.57
CA GLN A 43 6.32 3.18 -18.55
C GLN A 43 5.22 3.89 -17.78
N THR A 44 3.95 3.54 -18.02
CA THR A 44 2.78 4.11 -17.33
C THR A 44 2.85 3.88 -15.83
N TRP A 45 3.15 2.65 -15.40
CA TRP A 45 3.26 2.31 -13.99
C TRP A 45 4.43 2.98 -13.31
N THR A 46 5.59 3.03 -13.99
CA THR A 46 6.79 3.70 -13.49
C THR A 46 6.52 5.19 -13.28
N ALA A 47 5.93 5.87 -14.27
CA ALA A 47 5.58 7.29 -14.17
C ALA A 47 4.62 7.55 -12.99
N TYR A 48 3.54 6.75 -12.89
CA TYR A 48 2.58 6.88 -11.79
C TYR A 48 3.22 6.68 -10.41
N LEU A 49 4.08 5.67 -10.26
CA LEU A 49 4.81 5.45 -9.02
C LEU A 49 5.71 6.64 -8.67
N GLY A 50 6.27 7.31 -9.66
CA GLY A 50 7.04 8.55 -9.45
C GLY A 50 6.18 9.73 -8.98
N GLU A 51 4.95 9.84 -9.48
CA GLU A 51 3.99 10.89 -9.13
C GLU A 51 3.26 10.63 -7.81
N PHE A 52 3.17 9.39 -7.39
CA PHE A 52 2.34 8.96 -6.26
C PHE A 52 2.59 9.75 -4.96
N PRO A 53 3.83 10.07 -4.53
CA PRO A 53 4.05 10.86 -3.31
C PRO A 53 3.40 12.24 -3.38
N ALA A 54 3.47 12.91 -4.52
CA ALA A 54 2.86 14.22 -4.72
C ALA A 54 1.32 14.14 -4.69
N LEU A 55 0.76 13.11 -5.32
CA LEU A 55 -0.69 12.85 -5.28
C LEU A 55 -1.17 12.56 -3.86
N LEU A 56 -0.42 11.74 -3.12
CA LEU A 56 -0.72 11.42 -1.73
C LEU A 56 -0.66 12.68 -0.84
N ASN A 57 0.43 13.45 -0.93
CA ASN A 57 0.58 14.70 -0.18
C ASN A 57 -0.55 15.68 -0.46
N LYS A 58 -1.00 15.78 -1.71
CA LYS A 58 -2.14 16.63 -2.09
C LYS A 58 -3.44 16.19 -1.41
N VAL A 59 -3.69 14.89 -1.34
CA VAL A 59 -4.91 14.33 -0.72
C VAL A 59 -4.95 14.61 0.78
N VAL A 60 -3.83 14.48 1.47
CA VAL A 60 -3.75 14.59 2.94
C VAL A 60 -3.36 15.99 3.43
N ALA A 61 -3.21 16.95 2.51
CA ALA A 61 -2.83 18.32 2.87
C ALA A 61 -3.82 18.96 3.85
N GLY A 62 -3.30 19.51 4.93
CA GLY A 62 -4.12 20.21 5.95
C GLY A 62 -4.94 19.29 6.83
N TRP A 63 -4.71 17.99 6.82
CA TRP A 63 -5.42 17.08 7.72
C TRP A 63 -5.04 17.31 9.18
N THR A 64 -6.04 17.32 10.04
CA THR A 64 -5.88 17.42 11.51
C THR A 64 -5.53 16.05 12.11
N GLU A 65 -5.03 16.03 13.35
CA GLU A 65 -4.77 14.80 14.08
C GLU A 65 -6.02 13.92 14.21
N GLU A 66 -7.19 14.53 14.45
CA GLU A 66 -8.47 13.84 14.51
C GLU A 66 -8.77 13.12 13.18
N LYS A 67 -8.53 13.77 12.03
CA LYS A 67 -8.73 13.15 10.71
C LYS A 67 -7.76 12.00 10.47
N TRP A 68 -6.52 12.11 10.91
CA TRP A 68 -5.55 11.03 10.85
C TRP A 68 -5.98 9.79 11.65
N ASP A 69 -6.66 9.99 12.78
CA ASP A 69 -7.12 8.90 13.64
C ASP A 69 -8.51 8.35 13.25
N THR A 70 -9.15 8.96 12.25
CA THR A 70 -10.43 8.48 11.71
C THR A 70 -10.22 7.25 10.82
N PRO A 71 -11.05 6.19 10.97
CA PRO A 71 -11.01 5.04 10.07
C PRO A 71 -11.34 5.41 8.63
N TYR A 72 -10.50 4.98 7.67
CA TYR A 72 -10.72 5.26 6.24
C TYR A 72 -11.95 4.53 5.67
N ARG A 73 -12.41 3.48 6.34
CA ARG A 73 -13.63 2.74 6.04
C ARG A 73 -14.19 2.09 7.31
N PRO A 74 -15.45 1.68 7.34
CA PRO A 74 -16.02 0.92 8.46
C PRO A 74 -15.19 -0.33 8.77
N GLY A 75 -14.79 -0.50 10.05
CA GLY A 75 -13.96 -1.62 10.50
C GLY A 75 -12.56 -1.70 9.88
N GLY A 76 -12.10 -0.63 9.24
CA GLY A 76 -10.75 -0.50 8.70
C GLY A 76 -9.79 0.16 9.68
N TRP A 77 -8.54 0.22 9.29
CA TRP A 77 -7.51 0.99 9.98
C TRP A 77 -7.80 2.50 9.97
N SER A 78 -7.17 3.25 10.86
CA SER A 78 -7.15 4.72 10.74
C SER A 78 -6.37 5.14 9.49
N ALA A 79 -6.59 6.38 9.05
CA ALA A 79 -5.81 6.94 7.95
C ALA A 79 -4.30 6.96 8.27
N ARG A 80 -3.95 7.20 9.54
CA ARG A 80 -2.59 7.16 10.05
C ARG A 80 -1.97 5.77 9.83
N GLN A 81 -2.62 4.70 10.31
CA GLN A 81 -2.18 3.33 10.09
C GLN A 81 -2.04 3.00 8.60
N LEU A 82 -2.97 3.49 7.77
CA LEU A 82 -2.94 3.25 6.33
C LEU A 82 -1.72 3.90 5.67
N VAL A 83 -1.34 5.12 6.04
CA VAL A 83 -0.16 5.80 5.49
C VAL A 83 1.13 5.13 5.98
N HIS A 84 1.20 4.69 7.24
CA HIS A 84 2.34 3.89 7.74
C HIS A 84 2.44 2.56 6.98
N HIS A 85 1.31 1.86 6.76
CA HIS A 85 1.29 0.64 5.94
C HIS A 85 1.78 0.88 4.49
N ILE A 86 1.41 1.98 3.86
CA ILE A 86 1.91 2.32 2.51
C ILE A 86 3.43 2.46 2.53
N ALA A 87 3.99 3.16 3.51
CA ALA A 87 5.44 3.32 3.65
C ALA A 87 6.14 1.97 3.82
N ASP A 88 5.66 1.13 4.70
CA ASP A 88 6.21 -0.20 4.97
C ASP A 88 6.14 -1.10 3.74
N SER A 89 4.96 -1.19 3.12
CA SER A 89 4.71 -2.04 1.96
C SER A 89 5.57 -1.63 0.76
N HIS A 90 5.68 -0.32 0.48
CA HIS A 90 6.43 0.18 -0.66
C HIS A 90 7.95 0.12 -0.44
N ALA A 91 8.42 0.27 0.81
CA ALA A 91 9.81 -0.01 1.16
C ALA A 91 10.15 -1.49 0.93
N GLN A 92 9.28 -2.41 1.34
CA GLN A 92 9.44 -3.85 1.05
C GLN A 92 9.48 -4.12 -0.46
N ALA A 93 8.64 -3.44 -1.25
CA ALA A 93 8.66 -3.59 -2.71
C ALA A 93 10.01 -3.19 -3.32
N LEU A 94 10.54 -2.03 -2.93
CA LEU A 94 11.86 -1.58 -3.38
C LEU A 94 12.96 -2.60 -3.03
N PHE A 95 12.93 -3.15 -1.80
CA PHE A 95 13.93 -4.16 -1.41
C PHE A 95 13.77 -5.46 -2.18
N ARG A 96 12.53 -5.93 -2.45
CA ARG A 96 12.27 -7.13 -3.26
C ARG A 96 12.77 -6.99 -4.69
N VAL A 97 12.56 -5.81 -5.30
CA VAL A 97 13.11 -5.52 -6.64
C VAL A 97 14.63 -5.55 -6.62
N LYS A 98 15.29 -4.97 -5.61
CA LYS A 98 16.75 -5.02 -5.47
C LYS A 98 17.26 -6.44 -5.30
N LEU A 99 16.61 -7.27 -4.49
CA LEU A 99 16.97 -8.68 -4.34
C LEU A 99 16.86 -9.41 -5.69
N ALA A 100 15.75 -9.24 -6.42
CA ALA A 100 15.57 -9.84 -7.73
C ALA A 100 16.64 -9.42 -8.75
N LEU A 101 17.13 -8.18 -8.67
CA LEU A 101 18.18 -7.69 -9.56
C LEU A 101 19.58 -8.24 -9.23
N THR A 102 19.83 -8.58 -7.97
CA THR A 102 21.18 -8.94 -7.47
C THR A 102 21.36 -10.39 -7.13
N GLU A 103 20.28 -11.16 -7.02
CA GLU A 103 20.28 -12.57 -6.64
C GLU A 103 19.52 -13.40 -7.69
N ASN A 104 19.70 -14.71 -7.67
CA ASN A 104 18.99 -15.63 -8.57
C ASN A 104 17.73 -16.17 -7.86
N GLU A 105 16.56 -15.72 -8.31
CA GLU A 105 15.24 -16.12 -7.78
C GLU A 105 15.15 -16.12 -6.25
N PRO A 106 15.50 -15.00 -5.57
CA PRO A 106 15.52 -14.97 -4.12
C PRO A 106 14.12 -15.23 -3.54
N THR A 107 14.05 -15.96 -2.44
CA THR A 107 12.85 -16.07 -1.64
C THR A 107 12.78 -14.87 -0.69
N ILE A 108 11.76 -14.04 -0.84
CA ILE A 108 11.59 -12.86 0.03
C ILE A 108 10.98 -13.27 1.38
N LYS A 109 11.24 -12.46 2.40
CA LYS A 109 10.57 -12.60 3.71
C LYS A 109 9.25 -11.81 3.71
N PRO A 110 8.09 -12.46 3.85
CA PRO A 110 6.83 -11.76 4.09
C PRO A 110 6.83 -11.10 5.46
N TYR A 111 5.95 -10.13 5.65
CA TYR A 111 5.72 -9.52 6.95
C TYR A 111 4.23 -9.59 7.33
N HIS A 112 3.97 -9.68 8.63
CA HIS A 112 2.62 -9.75 9.17
C HIS A 112 1.98 -8.36 9.18
N GLN A 113 1.30 -7.99 8.08
CA GLN A 113 0.74 -6.67 7.82
C GLN A 113 -0.13 -6.14 8.97
N ASP A 114 -1.08 -6.94 9.46
CA ASP A 114 -1.97 -6.53 10.56
C ASP A 114 -1.20 -6.38 11.88
N GLY A 115 -0.18 -7.21 12.09
CA GLY A 115 0.70 -7.09 13.24
C GLY A 115 1.47 -5.75 13.22
N TRP A 116 2.03 -5.38 12.07
CA TRP A 116 2.74 -4.11 11.92
C TRP A 116 1.79 -2.91 12.07
N GLY A 117 0.61 -2.98 11.44
CA GLY A 117 -0.41 -1.94 11.57
C GLY A 117 -0.89 -1.69 13.00
N ASN A 118 -0.67 -2.63 13.92
CA ASN A 118 -1.02 -2.52 15.33
C ASN A 118 0.17 -2.18 16.26
N LEU A 119 1.36 -1.93 15.71
CA LEU A 119 2.49 -1.44 16.49
C LEU A 119 2.31 0.02 16.90
N SER A 120 3.04 0.42 17.93
CA SER A 120 2.91 1.77 18.53
C SER A 120 3.23 2.92 17.56
N ASP A 121 4.15 2.71 16.64
CA ASP A 121 4.49 3.67 15.59
C ASP A 121 3.34 3.83 14.59
N SER A 122 2.77 2.73 14.10
CA SER A 122 1.62 2.77 13.20
C SER A 122 0.37 3.40 13.84
N LEU A 123 0.22 3.24 15.15
CA LEU A 123 -0.92 3.77 15.89
C LEU A 123 -0.77 5.25 16.28
N LYS A 124 0.47 5.74 16.53
CA LYS A 124 0.68 7.00 17.24
C LYS A 124 1.76 7.91 16.64
N ALA A 125 2.67 7.40 15.80
CA ALA A 125 3.72 8.23 15.24
C ALA A 125 3.15 9.26 14.25
N PRO A 126 3.80 10.42 14.09
CA PRO A 126 3.39 11.40 13.09
C PRO A 126 3.37 10.79 11.68
N ALA A 127 2.25 10.89 10.98
CA ALA A 127 2.09 10.39 9.60
C ALA A 127 3.12 11.03 8.63
N GLN A 128 3.60 12.23 8.94
CA GLN A 128 4.63 12.93 8.17
C GLN A 128 5.91 12.12 8.00
N TRP A 129 6.29 11.30 8.98
CA TRP A 129 7.49 10.45 8.85
C TRP A 129 7.31 9.41 7.74
N SER A 130 6.14 8.80 7.65
CA SER A 130 5.84 7.86 6.56
C SER A 130 5.66 8.55 5.21
N LEU A 131 5.11 9.75 5.16
CA LEU A 131 5.08 10.54 3.92
C LEU A 131 6.51 10.81 3.40
N SER A 132 7.45 11.14 4.28
CA SER A 132 8.87 11.32 3.90
C SER A 132 9.54 10.02 3.46
N ILE A 133 9.22 8.88 4.10
CA ILE A 133 9.70 7.55 3.66
C ILE A 133 9.15 7.24 2.27
N ILE A 134 7.85 7.45 2.02
CA ILE A 134 7.21 7.20 0.73
C ILE A 134 7.88 8.04 -0.35
N GLU A 135 8.15 9.32 -0.11
CA GLU A 135 8.83 10.19 -1.06
C GLU A 135 10.21 9.64 -1.43
N GLY A 136 11.05 9.33 -0.44
CA GLY A 136 12.39 8.78 -0.67
C GLY A 136 12.40 7.42 -1.34
N VAL A 137 11.49 6.52 -0.93
CA VAL A 137 11.32 5.19 -1.52
C VAL A 137 10.91 5.29 -2.98
N HIS A 138 9.86 6.06 -3.27
CA HIS A 138 9.34 6.21 -4.63
C HIS A 138 10.31 6.92 -5.56
N GLY A 139 11.02 7.94 -5.09
CA GLY A 139 12.04 8.62 -5.88
C GLY A 139 13.13 7.64 -6.34
N ARG A 140 13.66 6.83 -5.41
CA ARG A 140 14.67 5.81 -5.73
C ARG A 140 14.13 4.68 -6.60
N TRP A 141 12.92 4.24 -6.32
CA TRP A 141 12.28 3.14 -7.05
C TRP A 141 11.97 3.54 -8.49
N ASN A 142 11.33 4.70 -8.68
CA ASN A 142 11.06 5.25 -10.01
C ASN A 142 12.34 5.42 -10.83
N PHE A 143 13.41 6.01 -10.25
CA PHE A 143 14.68 6.13 -10.92
C PHE A 143 15.23 4.78 -11.37
N MET A 144 15.20 3.76 -10.48
CA MET A 144 15.69 2.42 -10.79
C MET A 144 14.86 1.76 -11.90
N LEU A 145 13.51 1.79 -11.82
CA LEU A 145 12.63 1.22 -12.84
C LEU A 145 12.83 1.89 -14.21
N SER A 146 13.07 3.19 -14.24
CA SER A 146 13.27 3.94 -15.50
C SER A 146 14.57 3.59 -16.23
N GLN A 147 15.53 2.95 -15.56
CA GLN A 147 16.81 2.54 -16.13
C GLN A 147 16.87 1.06 -16.50
N MET A 148 15.81 0.28 -16.18
CA MET A 148 15.84 -1.17 -16.39
C MET A 148 15.80 -1.57 -17.86
N SER A 149 16.62 -2.56 -18.20
CA SER A 149 16.56 -3.27 -19.47
C SER A 149 15.35 -4.21 -19.53
N ALA A 150 14.98 -4.66 -20.74
CA ALA A 150 13.91 -5.64 -20.91
C ALA A 150 14.18 -6.95 -20.15
N GLU A 151 15.44 -7.36 -20.04
CA GLU A 151 15.83 -8.56 -19.30
C GLU A 151 15.65 -8.37 -17.78
N GLU A 152 16.00 -7.20 -17.24
CA GLU A 152 15.86 -6.90 -15.83
C GLU A 152 14.40 -6.89 -15.39
N TRP A 153 13.46 -6.42 -16.24
CA TRP A 153 12.03 -6.49 -15.97
C TRP A 153 11.52 -7.93 -15.78
N GLN A 154 12.19 -8.93 -16.38
CA GLN A 154 11.83 -10.35 -16.27
C GLN A 154 12.48 -11.04 -15.08
N LYS A 155 13.40 -10.40 -14.35
CA LYS A 155 13.98 -10.98 -13.14
C LYS A 155 12.91 -11.21 -12.07
N THR A 156 13.09 -12.26 -11.29
CA THR A 156 12.05 -12.81 -10.41
C THR A 156 12.45 -12.84 -8.95
N PHE A 157 11.45 -12.89 -8.09
CA PHE A 157 11.56 -13.28 -6.68
C PHE A 157 10.35 -14.15 -6.28
N PHE A 158 10.57 -15.10 -5.39
CA PHE A 158 9.49 -15.94 -4.87
C PHE A 158 8.87 -15.37 -3.60
N HIS A 159 7.53 -15.27 -3.59
CA HIS A 159 6.76 -14.83 -2.42
C HIS A 159 6.12 -16.06 -1.74
N PRO A 160 6.60 -16.52 -0.57
CA PRO A 160 6.18 -17.79 0.00
C PRO A 160 4.72 -17.82 0.45
N ASP A 161 4.18 -16.73 1.02
CA ASP A 161 2.76 -16.71 1.45
C ASP A 161 1.81 -16.72 0.26
N MET A 162 2.16 -16.05 -0.84
CA MET A 162 1.39 -16.07 -2.08
C MET A 162 1.66 -17.30 -2.94
N LYS A 163 2.70 -18.08 -2.59
CA LYS A 163 3.19 -19.24 -3.36
C LYS A 163 3.36 -18.90 -4.84
N TYR A 164 3.91 -17.72 -5.11
CA TYR A 164 3.98 -17.17 -6.45
C TYR A 164 5.37 -16.59 -6.75
N LEU A 165 5.84 -16.87 -7.96
CA LEU A 165 7.07 -16.31 -8.51
C LEU A 165 6.72 -15.03 -9.28
N PHE A 166 7.03 -13.88 -8.70
CA PHE A 166 6.78 -12.58 -9.33
C PHE A 166 7.95 -12.21 -10.24
N THR A 167 7.65 -11.77 -11.46
CA THR A 167 8.60 -10.91 -12.21
C THR A 167 8.54 -9.50 -11.63
N ILE A 168 9.60 -8.70 -11.86
CA ILE A 168 9.61 -7.29 -11.44
C ILE A 168 8.45 -6.52 -12.08
N GLU A 169 8.13 -6.76 -13.36
CA GLU A 169 7.01 -6.10 -14.03
C GLU A 169 5.66 -6.45 -13.39
N ARG A 170 5.44 -7.72 -13.02
CA ARG A 170 4.20 -8.14 -12.35
C ARG A 170 4.07 -7.55 -10.94
N ALA A 171 5.18 -7.47 -10.22
CA ALA A 171 5.23 -6.78 -8.93
C ALA A 171 4.93 -5.29 -9.11
N THR A 172 5.48 -4.63 -10.14
CA THR A 172 5.22 -3.22 -10.42
C THR A 172 3.74 -2.97 -10.76
N ALA A 173 3.10 -3.86 -11.55
CA ALA A 173 1.65 -3.81 -11.80
C ALA A 173 0.83 -3.87 -10.50
N LEU A 174 1.20 -4.78 -9.58
CA LEU A 174 0.55 -4.90 -8.28
C LEU A 174 0.69 -3.60 -7.47
N TYR A 175 1.88 -3.00 -7.44
CA TYR A 175 2.10 -1.77 -6.68
C TYR A 175 1.54 -0.52 -7.36
N PHE A 176 1.41 -0.48 -8.67
CA PHE A 176 0.61 0.51 -9.37
C PHE A 176 -0.86 0.46 -8.93
N TRP A 177 -1.46 -0.74 -8.88
CA TRP A 177 -2.80 -0.92 -8.35
C TRP A 177 -2.89 -0.56 -6.87
N HIS A 178 -1.94 -1.03 -6.04
CA HIS A 178 -1.90 -0.81 -4.59
C HIS A 178 -1.85 0.69 -4.23
N SER A 179 -1.02 1.45 -4.93
CA SER A 179 -0.93 2.90 -4.78
C SER A 179 -2.27 3.59 -5.08
N ARG A 180 -2.91 3.24 -6.20
CA ARG A 180 -4.22 3.77 -6.59
C ARG A 180 -5.32 3.37 -5.60
N HIS A 181 -5.26 2.14 -5.13
CA HIS A 181 -6.21 1.58 -4.18
C HIS A 181 -6.21 2.37 -2.86
N HIS A 182 -5.06 2.59 -2.29
CA HIS A 182 -4.96 3.32 -1.03
C HIS A 182 -5.12 4.83 -1.19
N LEU A 183 -4.68 5.41 -2.31
CA LEU A 183 -4.98 6.80 -2.62
C LEU A 183 -6.48 7.05 -2.70
N ALA A 184 -7.25 6.15 -3.34
CA ALA A 184 -8.70 6.25 -3.43
C ALA A 184 -9.38 6.11 -2.07
N HIS A 185 -8.87 5.26 -1.17
CA HIS A 185 -9.36 5.20 0.22
C HIS A 185 -9.23 6.54 0.94
N LEU A 186 -8.03 7.15 0.87
CA LEU A 186 -7.77 8.44 1.54
C LEU A 186 -8.53 9.58 0.86
N SER A 187 -8.64 9.59 -0.48
CA SER A 187 -9.40 10.61 -1.21
C SER A 187 -10.87 10.64 -0.79
N LYS A 188 -11.51 9.49 -0.64
CA LYS A 188 -12.91 9.39 -0.16
C LYS A 188 -13.14 9.97 1.25
N MET A 189 -12.10 10.16 2.05
CA MET A 189 -12.20 10.82 3.34
C MET A 189 -12.33 12.34 3.23
N ASN A 190 -12.02 12.91 2.07
CA ASN A 190 -12.20 14.34 1.81
C ASN A 190 -13.63 14.68 1.34
N ASP A 191 -14.41 13.67 0.92
CA ASP A 191 -15.79 13.82 0.47
C ASP A 191 -16.80 13.82 1.64
N LYS A 192 -16.31 13.66 2.88
CA LYS A 192 -17.09 13.65 4.13
C LYS A 192 -16.88 14.93 4.90
#